data_9cb6d00633778380603a90cbd92cd68c
#
_entry.id   9cb6d00633778380603a90cbd92cd68c
#
_cell.length_a   1.000
_cell.length_b   1.000
_cell.length_c   1.000
_cell.angle_alpha   90.00
_cell.angle_beta   90.00
_cell.angle_gamma   90.00
#
_symmetry.space_group_name_H-M   'P 1'
#
loop_
_entity.id
_entity.type
_entity.pdbx_description
1 polymer ?
#
loop_
_entity_poly.entity_id
_entity_poly.type
_entity_poly.pdbx_seq_one_letter_code
_entity_poly.pdbx_strand_id
1 'polypeptide(L)'
;MSLINEKKDFKIIADLIPANSSVIDVGCNDGSLLEFLKEEKDINGRGMEIDQQKVQLCLSKGISVIEGDADLDLYDYPDNLFDYSILTYTLQATKSPKNVLSELVRISSKAIISFPNFGHWKIATSLLIKRKMPISEKLSYSWHETPNLHFCTINDFIDLCEEAGIRIEKQANLKTNRLNKFYGKNLLNSYFNAVSYTHLTLPTK
;
A
#
# COMPACT_ATOMS: atom_id res chain seq x y z
N MET A 1 9.73 12.20 -4.54
CA MET A 1 9.24 11.21 -5.54
C MET A 1 8.95 11.98 -6.81
N SER A 2 9.30 11.52 -8.04
CA SER A 2 8.99 12.33 -9.22
C SER A 2 7.51 12.18 -9.56
N LEU A 3 6.82 13.27 -9.92
CA LEU A 3 5.40 13.31 -10.33
C LEU A 3 5.03 12.27 -11.41
N ILE A 4 6.00 11.87 -12.26
CA ILE A 4 5.82 10.86 -13.31
C ILE A 4 5.67 9.45 -12.71
N ASN A 5 6.38 9.14 -11.62
CA ASN A 5 6.28 7.84 -10.97
C ASN A 5 4.99 7.71 -10.15
N GLU A 6 4.56 8.78 -9.50
CA GLU A 6 3.29 8.81 -8.74
C GLU A 6 2.08 8.57 -9.65
N LYS A 7 2.01 9.23 -10.81
CA LYS A 7 0.92 9.00 -11.77
C LYS A 7 0.86 7.56 -12.31
N LYS A 8 2.02 6.88 -12.45
CA LYS A 8 2.05 5.46 -12.84
C LYS A 8 1.53 4.56 -11.73
N ASP A 9 1.92 4.86 -10.49
CA ASP A 9 1.46 4.12 -9.32
C ASP A 9 -0.06 4.25 -9.16
N PHE A 10 -0.61 5.46 -9.30
CA PHE A 10 -2.05 5.73 -9.25
C PHE A 10 -2.82 4.98 -10.34
N LYS A 11 -2.28 4.92 -11.57
CA LYS A 11 -2.92 4.21 -12.67
C LYS A 11 -3.01 2.71 -12.42
N ILE A 12 -1.99 2.09 -11.84
CA ILE A 12 -2.03 0.67 -11.46
C ILE A 12 -3.13 0.42 -10.45
N ILE A 13 -3.28 1.30 -9.45
CA ILE A 13 -4.34 1.20 -8.45
C ILE A 13 -5.71 1.38 -9.10
N ALA A 14 -5.87 2.39 -9.97
CA ALA A 14 -7.11 2.64 -10.70
C ALA A 14 -7.54 1.46 -11.58
N ASP A 15 -6.59 0.75 -12.19
CA ASP A 15 -6.88 -0.45 -13.00
C ASP A 15 -7.41 -1.64 -12.16
N LEU A 16 -7.21 -1.61 -10.85
CA LEU A 16 -7.72 -2.62 -9.91
C LEU A 16 -9.11 -2.31 -9.38
N ILE A 17 -9.53 -1.04 -9.42
CA ILE A 17 -10.76 -0.55 -8.79
C ILE A 17 -11.83 -0.30 -9.87
N PRO A 18 -13.02 -0.92 -9.78
CA PRO A 18 -14.15 -0.60 -10.63
C PRO A 18 -14.65 0.84 -10.40
N ALA A 19 -15.32 1.40 -11.41
CA ALA A 19 -15.99 2.69 -11.25
C ALA A 19 -17.11 2.61 -10.18
N ASN A 20 -17.40 3.74 -9.54
CA ASN A 20 -18.42 3.92 -8.50
C ASN A 20 -18.19 3.06 -7.23
N SER A 21 -16.97 2.54 -7.00
CA SER A 21 -16.65 1.80 -5.78
C SER A 21 -16.57 2.72 -4.56
N SER A 22 -16.94 2.19 -3.38
CA SER A 22 -16.63 2.80 -2.09
C SER A 22 -15.20 2.45 -1.68
N VAL A 23 -14.38 3.46 -1.40
CA VAL A 23 -12.94 3.28 -1.18
C VAL A 23 -12.49 4.01 0.08
N ILE A 24 -11.69 3.34 0.93
CA ILE A 24 -10.92 3.99 1.98
C ILE A 24 -9.43 3.93 1.66
N ASP A 25 -8.75 5.07 1.72
CA ASP A 25 -7.28 5.19 1.58
C ASP A 25 -6.68 5.48 2.95
N VAL A 26 -5.96 4.51 3.52
CA VAL A 26 -5.36 4.59 4.86
C VAL A 26 -3.91 5.05 4.76
N GLY A 27 -3.61 6.18 5.41
CA GLY A 27 -2.38 6.94 5.19
C GLY A 27 -2.44 7.70 3.87
N CYS A 28 -3.56 8.41 3.63
CA CYS A 28 -3.87 9.04 2.35
C CYS A 28 -3.00 10.26 2.01
N ASN A 29 -2.10 10.66 2.91
CA ASN A 29 -1.20 11.79 2.74
C ASN A 29 -1.98 13.09 2.38
N ASP A 30 -1.69 13.73 1.27
CA ASP A 30 -2.35 14.94 0.78
C ASP A 30 -3.63 14.66 -0.04
N GLY A 31 -4.09 13.42 -0.10
CA GLY A 31 -5.29 12.98 -0.80
C GLY A 31 -5.16 12.88 -2.33
N SER A 32 -3.97 13.06 -2.89
CA SER A 32 -3.79 13.08 -4.36
C SER A 32 -4.22 11.78 -5.05
N LEU A 33 -4.09 10.62 -4.38
CA LEU A 33 -4.59 9.35 -4.92
C LEU A 33 -6.12 9.32 -4.98
N LEU A 34 -6.79 9.75 -3.91
CA LEU A 34 -8.27 9.82 -3.87
C LEU A 34 -8.83 10.80 -4.90
N GLU A 35 -8.18 11.96 -5.06
CA GLU A 35 -8.53 12.94 -6.10
C GLU A 35 -8.44 12.31 -7.49
N PHE A 36 -7.32 11.66 -7.80
CA PHE A 36 -7.12 10.95 -9.07
C PHE A 36 -8.16 9.85 -9.31
N LEU A 37 -8.44 9.02 -8.30
CA LEU A 37 -9.43 7.94 -8.40
C LEU A 37 -10.85 8.48 -8.55
N LYS A 38 -11.18 9.61 -7.94
CA LYS A 38 -12.47 10.28 -8.12
C LYS A 38 -12.65 10.78 -9.56
N GLU A 39 -11.62 11.40 -10.13
CA GLU A 39 -11.65 11.88 -11.52
C GLU A 39 -11.76 10.71 -12.54
N GLU A 40 -10.98 9.65 -12.36
CA GLU A 40 -10.87 8.54 -13.32
C GLU A 40 -12.00 7.50 -13.19
N LYS A 41 -12.55 7.30 -11.98
CA LYS A 41 -13.44 6.18 -11.65
C LYS A 41 -14.73 6.58 -10.94
N ASP A 42 -14.92 7.86 -10.62
CA ASP A 42 -16.09 8.36 -9.87
C ASP A 42 -16.32 7.58 -8.56
N ILE A 43 -15.23 7.32 -7.81
CA ILE A 43 -15.31 6.60 -6.54
C ILE A 43 -15.97 7.43 -5.44
N ASN A 44 -16.59 6.74 -4.46
CA ASN A 44 -16.94 7.33 -3.17
C ASN A 44 -15.75 7.13 -2.21
N GLY A 45 -14.80 8.08 -2.24
CA GLY A 45 -13.53 7.98 -1.53
C GLY A 45 -13.55 8.62 -0.15
N ARG A 46 -12.92 7.97 0.82
CA ARG A 46 -12.62 8.50 2.15
C ARG A 46 -11.15 8.28 2.47
N GLY A 47 -10.49 9.29 3.05
CA GLY A 47 -9.13 9.18 3.57
C GLY A 47 -9.10 8.96 5.08
N MET A 48 -8.03 8.32 5.55
CA MET A 48 -7.59 8.33 6.95
C MET A 48 -6.12 8.74 6.96
N GLU A 49 -5.76 9.71 7.79
CA GLU A 49 -4.38 10.22 7.88
C GLU A 49 -4.09 10.64 9.33
N ILE A 50 -2.90 10.30 9.82
CA ILE A 50 -2.47 10.60 11.19
C ILE A 50 -1.91 12.02 11.33
N ASP A 51 -1.39 12.59 10.25
CA ASP A 51 -0.79 13.92 10.24
C ASP A 51 -1.86 14.99 10.00
N GLN A 52 -2.13 15.79 11.04
CA GLN A 52 -3.13 16.84 11.00
C GLN A 52 -2.90 17.86 9.87
N GLN A 53 -1.67 18.18 9.53
CA GLN A 53 -1.38 19.12 8.43
C GLN A 53 -1.82 18.54 7.08
N LYS A 54 -1.62 17.24 6.88
CA LYS A 54 -2.06 16.54 5.68
C LYS A 54 -3.58 16.39 5.63
N VAL A 55 -4.22 16.16 6.77
CA VAL A 55 -5.68 16.18 6.88
C VAL A 55 -6.23 17.53 6.42
N GLN A 56 -5.64 18.66 6.87
CA GLN A 56 -6.04 19.99 6.42
C GLN A 56 -5.84 20.19 4.90
N LEU A 57 -4.79 19.65 4.33
CA LEU A 57 -4.57 19.68 2.88
C LEU A 57 -5.67 18.91 2.12
N CYS A 58 -6.04 17.72 2.57
CA CYS A 58 -7.14 16.94 2.00
C CYS A 58 -8.47 17.72 2.06
N LEU A 59 -8.79 18.30 3.22
CA LEU A 59 -10.01 19.09 3.40
C LEU A 59 -10.04 20.32 2.48
N SER A 60 -8.90 21.00 2.30
CA SER A 60 -8.79 22.14 1.39
C SER A 60 -9.06 21.77 -0.09
N LYS A 61 -8.81 20.52 -0.48
CA LYS A 61 -9.13 19.94 -1.80
C LYS A 61 -10.57 19.39 -1.89
N GLY A 62 -11.37 19.47 -0.82
CA GLY A 62 -12.72 18.90 -0.77
C GLY A 62 -12.76 17.38 -0.70
N ILE A 63 -11.68 16.75 -0.21
CA ILE A 63 -11.59 15.30 -0.01
C ILE A 63 -12.15 14.96 1.37
N SER A 64 -13.03 13.96 1.45
CA SER A 64 -13.51 13.41 2.71
C SER A 64 -12.38 12.68 3.41
N VAL A 65 -11.94 13.17 4.56
CA VAL A 65 -10.83 12.59 5.33
C VAL A 65 -11.11 12.68 6.82
N ILE A 66 -10.62 11.71 7.58
CA ILE A 66 -10.59 11.73 9.03
C ILE A 66 -9.16 11.69 9.54
N GLU A 67 -8.88 12.36 10.65
CA GLU A 67 -7.65 12.18 11.41
C GLU A 67 -7.74 10.84 12.16
N GLY A 68 -6.75 9.95 11.99
CA GLY A 68 -6.77 8.63 12.63
C GLY A 68 -5.47 7.85 12.46
N ASP A 69 -5.23 6.94 13.41
CA ASP A 69 -4.10 6.01 13.43
C ASP A 69 -4.56 4.62 12.93
N ALA A 70 -3.97 4.13 11.86
CA ALA A 70 -4.27 2.81 11.29
C ALA A 70 -4.10 1.65 12.29
N ASP A 71 -3.20 1.78 13.27
CA ASP A 71 -2.98 0.77 14.30
C ASP A 71 -4.10 0.74 15.37
N LEU A 72 -4.91 1.81 15.50
CA LEU A 72 -5.89 1.98 16.58
C LEU A 72 -7.32 2.11 16.07
N ASP A 73 -7.55 2.91 15.03
CA ASP A 73 -8.89 3.39 14.69
C ASP A 73 -9.61 2.55 13.63
N LEU A 74 -8.91 1.61 12.95
CA LEU A 74 -9.55 0.70 11.99
C LEU A 74 -10.57 -0.23 12.65
N TYR A 75 -10.41 -0.55 13.94
CA TYR A 75 -11.34 -1.38 14.70
C TYR A 75 -12.75 -0.79 14.83
N ASP A 76 -12.87 0.53 14.75
CA ASP A 76 -14.13 1.23 14.88
C ASP A 76 -15.03 1.12 13.63
N TYR A 77 -14.47 0.67 12.50
CA TYR A 77 -15.24 0.46 11.28
C TYR A 77 -15.98 -0.86 11.27
N PRO A 78 -17.24 -0.88 10.79
CA PRO A 78 -17.97 -2.14 10.57
C PRO A 78 -17.32 -3.03 9.52
N ASP A 79 -17.61 -4.33 9.55
CA ASP A 79 -17.19 -5.29 8.55
C ASP A 79 -17.78 -4.95 7.17
N ASN A 80 -16.96 -5.10 6.12
CA ASN A 80 -17.39 -4.91 4.72
C ASN A 80 -18.05 -3.56 4.43
N LEU A 81 -17.61 -2.50 5.09
CA LEU A 81 -18.12 -1.14 4.87
C LEU A 81 -17.71 -0.58 3.50
N PHE A 82 -16.54 -0.98 3.01
CA PHE A 82 -15.98 -0.52 1.75
C PHE A 82 -15.85 -1.65 0.73
N ASP A 83 -15.90 -1.31 -0.55
CA ASP A 83 -15.54 -2.24 -1.62
C ASP A 83 -14.03 -2.47 -1.64
N TYR A 84 -13.25 -1.39 -1.44
CA TYR A 84 -11.79 -1.43 -1.44
C TYR A 84 -11.19 -0.63 -0.29
N SER A 85 -10.19 -1.20 0.36
CA SER A 85 -9.24 -0.47 1.19
C SER A 85 -7.89 -0.37 0.48
N ILE A 86 -7.23 0.77 0.61
CA ILE A 86 -5.92 1.04 0.03
C ILE A 86 -4.96 1.37 1.16
N LEU A 87 -3.75 0.83 1.10
CA LEU A 87 -2.65 1.16 2.00
C LEU A 87 -1.36 1.28 1.18
N THR A 88 -1.00 2.50 0.80
CA THR A 88 0.17 2.76 -0.04
C THR A 88 1.33 3.30 0.76
N TYR A 89 2.48 2.61 0.71
CA TYR A 89 3.73 3.00 1.37
C TYR A 89 3.58 3.29 2.88
N THR A 90 2.57 2.73 3.55
CA THR A 90 2.25 2.98 4.95
C THR A 90 2.49 1.76 5.83
N LEU A 91 2.32 0.53 5.28
CA LEU A 91 2.44 -0.72 6.04
C LEU A 91 3.73 -0.81 6.88
N GLN A 92 4.86 -0.42 6.31
CA GLN A 92 6.15 -0.47 6.98
C GLN A 92 6.31 0.56 8.11
N ALA A 93 5.43 1.54 8.21
CA ALA A 93 5.41 2.55 9.27
C ALA A 93 4.42 2.21 10.40
N THR A 94 3.55 1.22 10.24
CA THR A 94 2.62 0.76 11.28
C THR A 94 3.36 -0.02 12.36
N LYS A 95 2.83 0.00 13.59
CA LYS A 95 3.39 -0.75 14.74
C LYS A 95 3.06 -2.24 14.66
N SER A 96 1.87 -2.57 14.15
CA SER A 96 1.31 -3.93 14.09
C SER A 96 0.83 -4.28 12.68
N PRO A 97 1.74 -4.47 11.69
CA PRO A 97 1.38 -4.72 10.30
C PRO A 97 0.36 -5.84 10.08
N LYS A 98 0.49 -6.94 10.86
CA LYS A 98 -0.44 -8.07 10.79
C LYS A 98 -1.87 -7.67 11.16
N ASN A 99 -2.03 -6.92 12.24
CA ASN A 99 -3.34 -6.46 12.69
C ASN A 99 -3.95 -5.48 11.68
N VAL A 100 -3.16 -4.50 11.20
CA VAL A 100 -3.61 -3.55 10.19
C VAL A 100 -4.06 -4.26 8.92
N LEU A 101 -3.32 -5.25 8.42
CA LEU A 101 -3.73 -6.05 7.26
C LEU A 101 -5.04 -6.80 7.50
N SER A 102 -5.19 -7.41 8.69
CA SER A 102 -6.42 -8.12 9.06
C SER A 102 -7.62 -7.20 9.11
N GLU A 103 -7.46 -6.00 9.67
CA GLU A 103 -8.52 -4.98 9.72
C GLU A 103 -8.88 -4.46 8.33
N LEU A 104 -7.91 -4.18 7.46
CA LEU A 104 -8.17 -3.73 6.09
C LEU A 104 -9.03 -4.73 5.30
N VAL A 105 -8.75 -6.04 5.41
CA VAL A 105 -9.56 -7.07 4.74
C VAL A 105 -10.85 -7.39 5.48
N ARG A 106 -11.01 -6.99 6.75
CA ARG A 106 -12.27 -7.06 7.50
C ARG A 106 -13.24 -5.95 7.09
N ILE A 107 -12.76 -4.72 7.02
CA ILE A 107 -13.59 -3.54 6.73
C ILE A 107 -13.92 -3.38 5.24
N SER A 108 -13.23 -4.12 4.36
CA SER A 108 -13.44 -4.04 2.91
C SER A 108 -13.50 -5.40 2.25
N SER A 109 -14.19 -5.47 1.12
CA SER A 109 -14.23 -6.69 0.31
C SER A 109 -12.87 -7.06 -0.26
N LYS A 110 -12.02 -6.05 -0.53
CA LYS A 110 -10.68 -6.21 -1.11
C LYS A 110 -9.74 -5.13 -0.61
N ALA A 111 -8.48 -5.51 -0.35
CA ALA A 111 -7.43 -4.58 0.05
C ALA A 111 -6.32 -4.49 -1.00
N ILE A 112 -5.86 -3.28 -1.29
CA ILE A 112 -4.73 -3.01 -2.19
C ILE A 112 -3.59 -2.47 -1.34
N ILE A 113 -2.50 -3.22 -1.28
CA ILE A 113 -1.34 -2.88 -0.46
C ILE A 113 -0.14 -2.62 -1.34
N SER A 114 0.60 -1.55 -1.06
CA SER A 114 1.91 -1.33 -1.67
C SER A 114 2.98 -1.01 -0.64
N PHE A 115 4.17 -1.52 -0.88
CA PHE A 115 5.33 -1.31 -0.01
C PHE A 115 6.65 -1.37 -0.80
N PRO A 116 7.72 -0.70 -0.35
CA PRO A 116 9.05 -0.83 -0.95
C PRO A 116 9.62 -2.22 -0.66
N ASN A 117 10.08 -2.90 -1.72
CA ASN A 117 10.67 -4.23 -1.60
C ASN A 117 12.16 -4.15 -1.26
N PHE A 118 12.54 -4.51 -0.04
CA PHE A 118 13.94 -4.59 0.39
C PHE A 118 14.73 -5.72 -0.25
N GLY A 119 14.06 -6.76 -0.76
CA GLY A 119 14.67 -7.85 -1.54
C GLY A 119 15.08 -7.48 -2.98
N HIS A 120 14.85 -6.22 -3.39
CA HIS A 120 15.25 -5.78 -4.72
C HIS A 120 16.77 -5.86 -4.91
N TRP A 121 17.23 -6.40 -6.04
CA TRP A 121 18.64 -6.72 -6.30
C TRP A 121 19.60 -5.52 -6.10
N LYS A 122 19.17 -4.29 -6.44
CA LYS A 122 19.99 -3.08 -6.22
C LYS A 122 20.24 -2.81 -4.74
N ILE A 123 19.24 -3.08 -3.89
CA ILE A 123 19.36 -2.92 -2.43
C ILE A 123 20.29 -4.00 -1.90
N ALA A 124 20.04 -5.27 -2.27
CA ALA A 124 20.83 -6.42 -1.84
C ALA A 124 22.31 -6.29 -2.24
N THR A 125 22.60 -5.92 -3.49
CA THR A 125 23.98 -5.71 -3.95
C THR A 125 24.65 -4.50 -3.29
N SER A 126 23.91 -3.41 -3.06
CA SER A 126 24.43 -2.25 -2.34
C SER A 126 24.83 -2.59 -0.90
N LEU A 127 23.98 -3.34 -0.19
CA LEU A 127 24.29 -3.81 1.16
C LEU A 127 25.50 -4.74 1.17
N LEU A 128 25.58 -5.67 0.23
CA LEU A 128 26.68 -6.63 0.14
C LEU A 128 28.02 -5.93 -0.14
N ILE A 129 28.05 -4.99 -1.09
CA ILE A 129 29.28 -4.33 -1.55
C ILE A 129 29.67 -3.17 -0.65
N LYS A 130 28.72 -2.26 -0.39
CA LYS A 130 29.00 -1.02 0.32
C LYS A 130 28.90 -1.13 1.84
N ARG A 131 28.25 -2.21 2.35
CA ARG A 131 28.00 -2.43 3.79
C ARG A 131 27.33 -1.23 4.48
N LYS A 132 26.48 -0.51 3.72
CA LYS A 132 25.71 0.66 4.17
C LYS A 132 24.29 0.55 3.69
N MET A 133 23.33 1.03 4.50
CA MET A 133 21.93 1.13 4.09
C MET A 133 21.83 2.00 2.83
N PRO A 134 21.19 1.50 1.77
CA PRO A 134 21.06 2.24 0.53
C PRO A 134 20.02 3.35 0.69
N ILE A 135 20.33 4.51 0.12
CA ILE A 135 19.35 5.58 -0.12
C ILE A 135 18.99 5.52 -1.61
N SER A 136 17.72 5.50 -1.93
CA SER A 136 17.22 5.43 -3.31
C SER A 136 15.93 6.22 -3.45
N GLU A 137 15.43 6.40 -4.68
CA GLU A 137 14.13 7.08 -4.91
C GLU A 137 12.97 6.49 -4.09
N LYS A 138 12.98 5.19 -3.83
CA LYS A 138 11.95 4.48 -3.06
C LYS A 138 12.26 4.34 -1.57
N LEU A 139 13.51 4.57 -1.19
CA LEU A 139 14.01 4.60 0.19
C LEU A 139 14.73 5.93 0.36
N SER A 140 13.96 7.01 0.39
CA SER A 140 14.49 8.39 0.34
C SER A 140 15.10 8.88 1.65
N TYR A 141 14.81 8.19 2.74
CA TYR A 141 15.30 8.57 4.08
C TYR A 141 16.63 7.88 4.40
N SER A 142 17.45 8.55 5.19
CA SER A 142 18.58 7.92 5.85
C SER A 142 18.09 6.91 6.91
N TRP A 143 18.94 5.96 7.30
CA TRP A 143 18.54 4.90 8.23
C TRP A 143 18.05 5.42 9.58
N HIS A 144 18.50 6.62 10.00
CA HIS A 144 18.17 7.23 11.30
C HIS A 144 17.02 8.28 11.22
N GLU A 145 16.57 8.64 10.03
CA GLU A 145 15.48 9.61 9.81
C GLU A 145 14.22 8.94 9.24
N THR A 146 14.31 7.65 8.93
CA THR A 146 13.19 6.93 8.30
C THR A 146 12.02 6.76 9.27
N PRO A 147 10.78 7.04 8.87
CA PRO A 147 9.59 6.68 9.63
C PRO A 147 9.28 5.18 9.58
N ASN A 148 9.98 4.41 8.73
CA ASN A 148 9.73 2.99 8.55
C ASN A 148 10.24 2.20 9.75
N LEU A 149 9.36 1.47 10.41
CA LEU A 149 9.67 0.59 11.52
C LEU A 149 10.05 -0.82 11.03
N HIS A 150 9.46 -1.25 9.92
CA HIS A 150 9.63 -2.59 9.36
C HIS A 150 10.19 -2.54 7.94
N PHE A 151 11.12 -3.44 7.67
CA PHE A 151 11.67 -3.66 6.34
C PHE A 151 11.30 -5.06 5.89
N CYS A 152 10.55 -5.17 4.80
CA CYS A 152 10.13 -6.47 4.31
C CYS A 152 10.48 -6.68 2.85
N THR A 153 10.64 -7.93 2.48
CA THR A 153 10.69 -8.37 1.09
C THR A 153 9.30 -8.81 0.65
N ILE A 154 9.13 -9.08 -0.64
CA ILE A 154 7.88 -9.65 -1.16
C ILE A 154 7.60 -11.03 -0.51
N ASN A 155 8.64 -11.82 -0.24
CA ASN A 155 8.47 -13.14 0.39
C ASN A 155 8.01 -13.01 1.85
N ASP A 156 8.59 -12.08 2.62
CA ASP A 156 8.15 -11.83 4.01
C ASP A 156 6.67 -11.40 4.05
N PHE A 157 6.24 -10.58 3.08
CA PHE A 157 4.85 -10.17 2.97
C PHE A 157 3.91 -11.34 2.63
N ILE A 158 4.33 -12.23 1.73
CA ILE A 158 3.58 -13.45 1.40
C ILE A 158 3.44 -14.34 2.65
N ASP A 159 4.53 -14.55 3.39
CA ASP A 159 4.51 -15.34 4.62
C ASP A 159 3.57 -14.73 5.66
N LEU A 160 3.60 -13.41 5.81
CA LEU A 160 2.68 -12.69 6.70
C LEU A 160 1.20 -12.86 6.29
N CYS A 161 0.90 -12.79 5.00
CA CYS A 161 -0.45 -13.02 4.49
C CYS A 161 -0.92 -14.47 4.75
N GLU A 162 -0.04 -15.48 4.51
CA GLU A 162 -0.32 -16.88 4.79
C GLU A 162 -0.60 -17.10 6.29
N GLU A 163 0.21 -16.51 7.17
CA GLU A 163 0.06 -16.58 8.62
C GLU A 163 -1.22 -15.89 9.12
N ALA A 164 -1.63 -14.81 8.47
CA ALA A 164 -2.87 -14.09 8.78
C ALA A 164 -4.11 -14.72 8.13
N GLY A 165 -3.97 -15.79 7.32
CA GLY A 165 -5.08 -16.40 6.59
C GLY A 165 -5.62 -15.51 5.46
N ILE A 166 -4.82 -14.60 4.94
CA ILE A 166 -5.21 -13.64 3.90
C ILE A 166 -4.79 -14.18 2.53
N ARG A 167 -5.72 -14.18 1.57
CA ARG A 167 -5.44 -14.63 0.21
C ARG A 167 -4.95 -13.49 -0.67
N ILE A 168 -3.84 -13.71 -1.36
CA ILE A 168 -3.33 -12.82 -2.39
C ILE A 168 -3.95 -13.22 -3.75
N GLU A 169 -4.69 -12.31 -4.39
CA GLU A 169 -5.32 -12.58 -5.69
C GLU A 169 -4.46 -12.14 -6.88
N LYS A 170 -3.88 -10.95 -6.78
CA LYS A 170 -3.11 -10.35 -7.87
C LYS A 170 -1.87 -9.65 -7.32
N GLN A 171 -0.84 -9.63 -8.12
CA GLN A 171 0.38 -8.87 -7.87
C GLN A 171 0.70 -8.02 -9.10
N ALA A 172 0.96 -6.73 -8.91
CA ALA A 172 1.34 -5.83 -9.99
C ALA A 172 2.85 -5.54 -9.96
N ASN A 173 3.42 -5.44 -11.15
CA ASN A 173 4.81 -5.09 -11.34
C ASN A 173 4.92 -3.71 -11.99
N LEU A 174 5.57 -2.77 -11.30
CA LEU A 174 5.78 -1.39 -11.79
C LEU A 174 6.54 -1.28 -13.11
N LYS A 175 7.47 -2.20 -13.39
CA LYS A 175 8.27 -2.14 -14.62
C LYS A 175 7.50 -2.49 -15.88
N THR A 176 6.54 -3.38 -15.76
CA THR A 176 5.81 -3.93 -16.91
C THR A 176 4.41 -3.38 -17.06
N ASN A 177 3.91 -2.58 -16.09
CA ASN A 177 2.49 -2.15 -16.02
C ASN A 177 1.51 -3.32 -16.22
N ARG A 178 1.89 -4.55 -15.83
CA ARG A 178 1.05 -5.74 -16.00
C ARG A 178 0.60 -6.24 -14.64
N LEU A 179 -0.71 -6.37 -14.52
CA LEU A 179 -1.34 -7.14 -13.46
C LEU A 179 -1.18 -8.62 -13.78
N ASN A 180 -0.51 -9.35 -12.91
CA ASN A 180 -0.38 -10.79 -13.04
C ASN A 180 -1.24 -11.46 -11.95
N LYS A 181 -1.87 -12.61 -12.29
CA LYS A 181 -2.39 -13.50 -11.27
C LYS A 181 -1.25 -13.87 -10.33
N PHE A 182 -1.56 -13.94 -9.04
CA PHE A 182 -0.58 -14.40 -8.06
C PHE A 182 -0.28 -15.90 -8.28
N TYR A 183 0.98 -16.23 -8.49
CA TYR A 183 1.46 -17.61 -8.69
C TYR A 183 2.34 -18.12 -7.55
N GLY A 184 2.26 -17.51 -6.35
CA GLY A 184 3.08 -17.89 -5.19
C GLY A 184 4.47 -17.25 -5.18
N LYS A 185 5.34 -17.76 -4.32
CA LYS A 185 6.72 -17.28 -4.15
C LYS A 185 7.51 -17.51 -5.45
N ASN A 186 7.84 -16.43 -6.14
CA ASN A 186 8.67 -16.48 -7.33
C ASN A 186 9.94 -15.65 -7.11
N LEU A 187 11.10 -16.32 -7.12
CA LEU A 187 12.40 -15.70 -6.86
C LEU A 187 12.67 -14.52 -7.81
N LEU A 188 12.29 -14.64 -9.08
CA LEU A 188 12.49 -13.58 -10.07
C LEU A 188 11.61 -12.36 -9.78
N ASN A 189 10.37 -12.55 -9.35
CA ASN A 189 9.48 -11.45 -8.97
C ASN A 189 10.00 -10.71 -7.73
N SER A 190 10.46 -11.43 -6.72
CA SER A 190 11.04 -10.84 -5.51
C SER A 190 12.31 -10.03 -5.80
N TYR A 191 13.13 -10.48 -6.75
CA TYR A 191 14.41 -9.83 -7.05
C TYR A 191 14.29 -8.57 -7.91
N PHE A 192 13.34 -8.51 -8.85
CA PHE A 192 13.28 -7.45 -9.86
C PHE A 192 12.20 -6.39 -9.62
N ASN A 193 11.28 -6.59 -8.67
CA ASN A 193 10.25 -5.61 -8.35
C ASN A 193 10.67 -4.71 -7.19
N ALA A 194 10.77 -3.41 -7.45
CA ALA A 194 11.13 -2.43 -6.43
C ALA A 194 9.97 -2.09 -5.50
N VAL A 195 8.72 -2.27 -5.96
CA VAL A 195 7.49 -2.09 -5.19
C VAL A 195 6.53 -3.21 -5.57
N SER A 196 5.80 -3.72 -4.59
CA SER A 196 4.74 -4.70 -4.82
C SER A 196 3.38 -4.04 -4.57
N TYR A 197 2.46 -4.21 -5.50
CA TYR A 197 1.03 -3.94 -5.32
C TYR A 197 0.32 -5.27 -5.22
N THR A 198 -0.40 -5.48 -4.13
CA THR A 198 -1.01 -6.77 -3.84
C THR A 198 -2.49 -6.57 -3.57
N HIS A 199 -3.32 -7.36 -4.23
CA HIS A 199 -4.75 -7.37 -4.07
C HIS A 199 -5.11 -8.52 -3.13
N LEU A 200 -5.68 -8.20 -1.97
CA LEU A 200 -5.93 -9.12 -0.87
C LEU A 200 -7.44 -9.34 -0.68
N THR A 201 -7.80 -10.54 -0.26
CA THR A 201 -9.17 -10.88 0.16
C THR A 201 -9.12 -11.85 1.33
N LEU A 202 -10.20 -11.92 2.11
CA LEU A 202 -10.40 -13.05 3.00
C LEU A 202 -10.73 -14.31 2.17
N PRO A 203 -10.32 -15.51 2.63
CA PRO A 203 -10.77 -16.75 2.02
C PRO A 203 -12.30 -16.83 2.07
N THR A 204 -12.92 -17.09 0.93
CA THR A 204 -14.35 -17.47 0.90
C THR A 204 -14.53 -18.77 1.68
N LYS A 205 -15.42 -18.76 2.68
CA LYS A 205 -15.82 -19.96 3.41
C LYS A 205 -16.49 -20.95 2.51
#